data_21a7f13a89c3458a3e13c4e343cd0f88
#
_entry.id   21a7f13a89c3458a3e13c4e343cd0f88
#
_cell.length_a   1.000
_cell.length_b   1.000
_cell.length_c   1.000
_cell.angle_alpha   90.00
_cell.angle_beta   90.00
_cell.angle_gamma   90.00
#
_symmetry.space_group_name_H-M   'P 1'
#
loop_
_entity.id
_entity.type
_entity.pdbx_description
1 polymer ?
#
loop_
_entity_poly.entity_id
_entity_poly.type
_entity_poly.pdbx_seq_one_letter_code
_entity_poly.pdbx_strand_id
1 'polypeptide(L)'
;KDNTVSILNNWIKARKGKLLSENLGTRKFGSISSGERMINLSSYRNKMVKLAKDMDSEYSIIFDSDVIFKGNIVNQFLEHKDLNFSMLPPNIRQNIPCKMGSKSKTSYYDSSILFDLDGQPSMTWSDNPFYNDCDRKKFKSGQPIKVKSSFGSFAFVKSEYLKHCRWNSIGESEHLSFCRSLNKFAPIYLLPKIKPK
;
A
#
# COMPACT_ATOMS: atom_id res chain seq x y z
N LYS A 1 -18.74 1.40 21.09
CA LYS A 1 -17.39 2.01 21.15
C LYS A 1 -16.41 0.88 21.35
N ASP A 2 -15.43 0.77 20.49
CA ASP A 2 -14.37 -0.22 20.65
C ASP A 2 -13.20 0.33 21.50
N ASN A 3 -12.29 -0.54 21.90
CA ASN A 3 -11.16 -0.19 22.76
C ASN A 3 -9.89 0.16 21.96
N THR A 4 -9.98 0.37 20.64
CA THR A 4 -8.84 0.57 19.74
C THR A 4 -7.92 1.69 20.20
N VAL A 5 -8.47 2.85 20.55
CA VAL A 5 -7.68 4.00 21.01
C VAL A 5 -6.93 3.70 22.30
N SER A 6 -7.56 3.02 23.25
CA SER A 6 -6.92 2.62 24.52
C SER A 6 -5.79 1.63 24.30
N ILE A 7 -6.02 0.63 23.45
CA ILE A 7 -5.01 -0.40 23.10
C ILE A 7 -3.80 0.27 22.42
N LEU A 8 -4.05 1.14 21.43
CA LEU A 8 -2.99 1.84 20.71
C LEU A 8 -2.21 2.81 21.61
N ASN A 9 -2.88 3.53 22.49
CA ASN A 9 -2.20 4.39 23.47
C ASN A 9 -1.27 3.60 24.39
N ASN A 10 -1.71 2.46 24.90
CA ASN A 10 -0.87 1.58 25.74
C ASN A 10 0.30 1.01 24.95
N TRP A 11 0.08 0.62 23.71
CA TRP A 11 1.13 0.11 22.84
C TRP A 11 2.20 1.16 22.51
N ILE A 12 1.79 2.41 22.26
CA ILE A 12 2.68 3.52 21.92
C ILE A 12 3.50 4.02 23.11
N LYS A 13 2.95 3.98 24.35
CA LYS A 13 3.69 4.38 25.58
C LYS A 13 5.05 3.70 25.72
N ALA A 14 5.16 2.44 25.31
CA ALA A 14 6.41 1.67 25.35
C ALA A 14 7.31 1.92 24.11
N ARG A 15 6.91 2.77 23.19
CA ARG A 15 7.57 3.02 21.89
C ARG A 15 7.54 4.50 21.60
N LYS A 16 8.54 5.01 20.90
CA LYS A 16 8.60 6.43 20.49
C LYS A 16 7.59 6.74 19.36
N GLY A 17 6.29 6.51 19.62
CA GLY A 17 5.23 6.69 18.65
C GLY A 17 4.33 7.90 18.93
N LYS A 18 3.50 8.27 17.96
CA LYS A 18 2.44 9.29 18.09
C LYS A 18 1.13 8.66 17.64
N LEU A 19 0.04 8.93 18.35
CA LEU A 19 -1.32 8.54 17.98
C LEU A 19 -2.10 9.77 17.57
N LEU A 20 -2.69 9.72 16.37
CA LEU A 20 -3.74 10.66 15.97
C LEU A 20 -5.08 9.91 16.02
N SER A 21 -5.98 10.40 16.83
CA SER A 21 -7.35 9.87 16.92
C SER A 21 -8.32 11.05 16.86
N GLU A 22 -9.19 11.02 15.85
CA GLU A 22 -10.17 12.08 15.62
C GLU A 22 -11.56 11.46 15.48
N ASN A 23 -12.55 12.13 16.04
CA ASN A 23 -13.95 11.81 15.76
C ASN A 23 -14.49 12.87 14.79
N LEU A 24 -14.68 12.49 13.54
CA LEU A 24 -15.21 13.39 12.51
C LEU A 24 -16.71 13.59 12.59
N GLY A 25 -17.42 12.88 13.48
CA GLY A 25 -18.87 12.89 13.55
C GLY A 25 -19.57 12.37 12.30
N THR A 26 -18.82 11.78 11.36
CA THR A 26 -19.38 11.23 10.13
C THR A 26 -19.97 9.84 10.36
N ARG A 27 -21.00 9.49 9.57
CA ARG A 27 -21.53 8.12 9.51
C ARG A 27 -20.49 7.17 8.88
N LYS A 28 -20.64 5.87 9.13
CA LYS A 28 -19.84 4.86 8.43
C LYS A 28 -20.11 4.92 6.93
N PHE A 29 -19.07 4.91 6.14
CA PHE A 29 -19.19 4.85 4.68
C PHE A 29 -19.50 3.42 4.24
N GLY A 30 -20.57 3.26 3.45
CA GLY A 30 -21.00 1.95 2.98
C GLY A 30 -20.24 1.42 1.77
N SER A 31 -19.52 2.26 1.05
CA SER A 31 -18.86 1.91 -0.21
C SER A 31 -17.41 2.37 -0.24
N ILE A 32 -16.54 1.52 -0.82
CA ILE A 32 -15.13 1.83 -1.07
C ILE A 32 -14.98 3.01 -2.03
N SER A 33 -15.91 3.17 -2.98
CA SER A 33 -15.89 4.20 -4.03
C SER A 33 -16.51 5.54 -3.62
N SER A 34 -16.89 5.72 -2.35
CA SER A 34 -17.39 7.01 -1.88
C SER A 34 -16.30 8.08 -1.96
N GLY A 35 -16.55 9.15 -2.74
CA GLY A 35 -15.62 10.27 -2.87
C GLY A 35 -15.30 10.93 -1.53
N GLU A 36 -16.30 11.08 -0.65
CA GLU A 36 -16.11 11.62 0.70
C GLU A 36 -15.17 10.73 1.54
N ARG A 37 -15.31 9.41 1.46
CA ARG A 37 -14.41 8.47 2.13
C ARG A 37 -12.96 8.64 1.64
N MET A 38 -12.75 8.74 0.34
CA MET A 38 -11.42 8.93 -0.25
C MET A 38 -10.79 10.26 0.16
N ILE A 39 -11.56 11.34 0.22
CA ILE A 39 -11.12 12.65 0.71
C ILE A 39 -10.65 12.54 2.18
N ASN A 40 -11.43 11.90 3.03
CA ASN A 40 -11.08 11.72 4.43
C ASN A 40 -9.83 10.87 4.60
N LEU A 41 -9.71 9.75 3.86
CA LEU A 41 -8.51 8.91 3.88
C LEU A 41 -7.27 9.68 3.42
N SER A 42 -7.37 10.47 2.35
CA SER A 42 -6.29 11.34 1.88
C SER A 42 -5.85 12.32 2.95
N SER A 43 -6.82 12.94 3.65
CA SER A 43 -6.55 13.88 4.73
C SER A 43 -5.79 13.21 5.87
N TYR A 44 -6.23 12.02 6.33
CA TYR A 44 -5.54 11.27 7.39
C TYR A 44 -4.12 10.88 6.98
N ARG A 45 -3.94 10.32 5.79
CA ARG A 45 -2.63 9.94 5.28
C ARG A 45 -1.68 11.14 5.17
N ASN A 46 -2.19 12.30 4.74
CA ASN A 46 -1.40 13.52 4.70
C ASN A 46 -1.00 14.03 6.10
N LYS A 47 -1.86 13.88 7.11
CA LYS A 47 -1.49 14.16 8.51
C LYS A 47 -0.38 13.23 9.00
N MET A 48 -0.44 11.94 8.66
CA MET A 48 0.62 10.97 8.97
C MET A 48 1.95 11.34 8.32
N VAL A 49 1.95 11.73 7.03
CA VAL A 49 3.17 12.21 6.34
C VAL A 49 3.75 13.44 7.04
N LYS A 50 2.90 14.37 7.48
CA LYS A 50 3.36 15.55 8.22
C LYS A 50 4.08 15.16 9.52
N LEU A 51 3.58 14.15 10.24
CA LEU A 51 4.26 13.63 11.43
C LEU A 51 5.56 12.89 11.09
N ALA A 52 5.57 12.15 9.97
CA ALA A 52 6.75 11.41 9.54
C ALA A 52 7.91 12.32 9.08
N LYS A 53 7.63 13.58 8.69
CA LYS A 53 8.68 14.54 8.30
C LYS A 53 9.69 14.83 9.41
N ASP A 54 9.25 14.77 10.65
CA ASP A 54 10.08 15.03 11.83
C ASP A 54 10.89 13.80 12.27
N MET A 55 10.69 12.66 11.59
CA MET A 55 11.41 11.42 11.86
C MET A 55 12.66 11.33 11.00
N ASP A 56 13.80 11.13 11.62
CA ASP A 56 15.07 10.85 10.94
C ASP A 56 15.15 9.35 10.63
N SER A 57 14.57 8.96 9.52
CA SER A 57 14.59 7.57 9.05
C SER A 57 14.83 7.53 7.54
N GLU A 58 15.66 6.60 7.09
CA GLU A 58 15.95 6.39 5.68
C GLU A 58 14.73 5.85 4.92
N TYR A 59 13.98 4.98 5.59
CA TYR A 59 12.78 4.32 5.03
C TYR A 59 11.57 4.51 5.94
N SER A 60 10.41 4.53 5.32
CA SER A 60 9.10 4.52 5.99
C SER A 60 8.28 3.34 5.51
N ILE A 61 7.54 2.74 6.42
CA ILE A 61 6.55 1.71 6.09
C ILE A 61 5.16 2.30 6.30
N ILE A 62 4.34 2.21 5.27
CA ILE A 62 2.95 2.64 5.31
C ILE A 62 2.10 1.39 5.15
N PHE A 63 1.19 1.14 6.06
CA PHE A 63 0.29 0.00 5.96
C PHE A 63 -1.07 0.28 6.59
N ASP A 64 -2.09 -0.39 6.08
CA ASP A 64 -3.42 -0.40 6.66
C ASP A 64 -3.48 -1.40 7.84
N SER A 65 -4.33 -1.16 8.82
CA SER A 65 -4.33 -1.92 10.08
C SER A 65 -4.84 -3.36 9.98
N ASP A 66 -5.41 -3.73 8.84
CA ASP A 66 -5.94 -5.07 8.53
C ASP A 66 -4.95 -5.97 7.76
N VAL A 67 -3.72 -5.51 7.55
CA VAL A 67 -2.66 -6.29 6.93
C VAL A 67 -1.87 -7.08 7.98
N ILE A 68 -1.74 -8.38 7.77
CA ILE A 68 -0.94 -9.27 8.61
C ILE A 68 0.41 -9.53 7.93
N PHE A 69 1.51 -9.36 8.65
CA PHE A 69 2.84 -9.63 8.13
C PHE A 69 3.75 -10.24 9.21
N LYS A 70 4.79 -10.95 8.75
CA LYS A 70 5.80 -11.54 9.63
C LYS A 70 6.82 -10.47 10.05
N GLY A 71 7.40 -10.62 11.24
CA GLY A 71 8.37 -9.67 11.80
C GLY A 71 9.64 -9.45 10.96
N ASN A 72 9.98 -10.39 10.06
CA ASN A 72 11.15 -10.27 9.17
C ASN A 72 10.85 -9.55 7.84
N ILE A 73 9.64 -8.99 7.66
CA ILE A 73 9.26 -8.35 6.39
C ILE A 73 10.17 -7.17 6.03
N VAL A 74 10.63 -6.43 7.02
CA VAL A 74 11.54 -5.30 6.80
C VAL A 74 12.84 -5.77 6.16
N ASN A 75 13.43 -6.87 6.64
CA ASN A 75 14.66 -7.43 6.07
C ASN A 75 14.47 -7.85 4.61
N GLN A 76 13.29 -8.39 4.27
CA GLN A 76 12.98 -8.75 2.87
C GLN A 76 12.95 -7.51 1.95
N PHE A 77 12.46 -6.37 2.43
CA PHE A 77 12.54 -5.13 1.65
C PHE A 77 13.98 -4.61 1.54
N LEU A 78 14.77 -4.72 2.60
CA LEU A 78 16.17 -4.28 2.61
C LEU A 78 17.06 -5.10 1.67
N GLU A 79 16.69 -6.32 1.28
CA GLU A 79 17.35 -7.08 0.22
C GLU A 79 17.30 -6.34 -1.15
N HIS A 80 16.41 -5.37 -1.30
CA HIS A 80 16.23 -4.57 -2.51
C HIS A 80 16.72 -3.12 -2.37
N LYS A 81 17.45 -2.78 -1.30
CA LYS A 81 17.91 -1.41 -1.01
C LYS A 81 18.75 -0.78 -2.12
N ASP A 82 19.47 -1.60 -2.88
CA ASP A 82 20.35 -1.15 -3.98
C ASP A 82 19.59 -0.81 -5.27
N LEU A 83 18.30 -1.11 -5.34
CA LEU A 83 17.44 -0.61 -6.42
C LEU A 83 17.27 0.91 -6.28
N ASN A 84 17.35 1.61 -7.41
CA ASN A 84 16.91 3.01 -7.45
C ASN A 84 15.38 3.05 -7.47
N PHE A 85 14.74 3.21 -6.30
CA PHE A 85 13.29 3.19 -6.15
C PHE A 85 12.76 4.35 -5.31
N SER A 86 11.50 4.67 -5.49
CA SER A 86 10.75 5.54 -4.57
C SER A 86 9.89 4.74 -3.60
N MET A 87 9.30 3.64 -4.08
CA MET A 87 8.42 2.79 -3.30
C MET A 87 8.49 1.33 -3.76
N LEU A 88 8.40 0.42 -2.80
CA LEU A 88 8.37 -1.03 -2.99
C LEU A 88 7.06 -1.58 -2.38
N PRO A 89 5.96 -1.68 -3.13
CA PRO A 89 4.77 -2.41 -2.72
C PRO A 89 5.00 -3.93 -2.83
N PRO A 90 4.53 -4.73 -1.86
CA PRO A 90 4.60 -6.18 -1.91
C PRO A 90 3.43 -6.79 -2.69
N ASN A 91 3.49 -8.10 -2.92
CA ASN A 91 2.42 -8.87 -3.50
C ASN A 91 1.39 -9.28 -2.43
N ILE A 92 0.49 -8.39 -2.08
CA ILE A 92 -0.62 -8.72 -1.17
C ILE A 92 -1.66 -9.56 -1.89
N ARG A 93 -2.11 -10.59 -1.19
CA ARG A 93 -3.07 -11.57 -1.72
C ARG A 93 -4.36 -11.53 -0.92
N GLN A 94 -5.48 -11.65 -1.61
CA GLN A 94 -6.79 -11.82 -1.01
C GLN A 94 -7.41 -13.16 -1.41
N ASN A 95 -8.22 -13.72 -0.53
CA ASN A 95 -9.03 -14.88 -0.87
C ASN A 95 -10.20 -14.46 -1.76
N ILE A 96 -10.38 -15.17 -2.86
CA ILE A 96 -11.55 -14.99 -3.71
C ILE A 96 -12.68 -15.82 -3.09
N PRO A 97 -13.87 -15.24 -2.86
CA PRO A 97 -15.03 -16.01 -2.45
C PRO A 97 -15.31 -17.11 -3.49
N CYS A 98 -15.25 -18.36 -3.08
CA CYS A 98 -15.54 -19.51 -3.94
C CYS A 98 -16.93 -20.04 -3.66
N LYS A 99 -17.59 -20.62 -4.68
CA LYS A 99 -18.81 -21.41 -4.46
C LYS A 99 -18.48 -22.57 -3.52
N MET A 100 -19.47 -22.92 -2.66
CA MET A 100 -19.32 -23.99 -1.69
C MET A 100 -18.78 -25.26 -2.37
N GLY A 101 -17.69 -25.84 -1.82
CA GLY A 101 -17.04 -27.04 -2.35
C GLY A 101 -15.86 -26.84 -3.31
N SER A 102 -15.54 -25.60 -3.71
CA SER A 102 -14.35 -25.33 -4.53
C SER A 102 -13.14 -24.95 -3.67
N LYS A 103 -11.92 -25.27 -4.14
CA LYS A 103 -10.70 -24.83 -3.47
C LYS A 103 -10.63 -23.30 -3.46
N SER A 104 -10.30 -22.71 -2.32
CA SER A 104 -10.05 -21.28 -2.18
C SER A 104 -8.99 -20.84 -3.20
N LYS A 105 -9.33 -19.86 -4.03
CA LYS A 105 -8.39 -19.19 -4.93
C LYS A 105 -7.94 -17.89 -4.30
N THR A 106 -6.71 -17.50 -4.57
CA THR A 106 -6.19 -16.20 -4.17
C THR A 106 -5.95 -15.34 -5.39
N SER A 107 -6.12 -14.03 -5.26
CA SER A 107 -5.77 -13.07 -6.30
C SER A 107 -4.90 -11.95 -5.73
N TYR A 108 -4.29 -11.16 -6.61
CA TYR A 108 -3.68 -9.90 -6.21
C TYR A 108 -4.77 -8.99 -5.62
N TYR A 109 -4.49 -8.40 -4.44
CA TYR A 109 -5.50 -7.69 -3.65
C TYR A 109 -5.98 -6.42 -4.36
N ASP A 110 -5.08 -5.49 -4.59
CA ASP A 110 -5.44 -4.13 -5.00
C ASP A 110 -5.33 -3.93 -6.51
N SER A 111 -6.10 -4.73 -7.25
CA SER A 111 -6.08 -4.71 -8.71
C SER A 111 -6.53 -3.36 -9.30
N SER A 112 -7.30 -2.56 -8.54
CA SER A 112 -7.77 -1.24 -8.99
C SER A 112 -6.67 -0.16 -9.01
N ILE A 113 -5.55 -0.40 -8.32
CA ILE A 113 -4.44 0.55 -8.18
C ILE A 113 -3.21 0.12 -8.97
N LEU A 114 -3.10 -1.15 -9.31
CA LEU A 114 -1.96 -1.63 -10.07
C LEU A 114 -2.10 -1.29 -11.55
N PHE A 115 -1.16 -0.48 -12.04
CA PHE A 115 -0.98 -0.15 -13.45
C PHE A 115 0.45 -0.45 -13.87
N ASP A 116 0.62 -1.17 -14.97
CA ASP A 116 1.94 -1.41 -15.56
C ASP A 116 2.57 -0.14 -16.15
N LEU A 117 3.77 -0.26 -16.72
CA LEU A 117 4.46 0.90 -17.30
C LEU A 117 3.75 1.50 -18.51
N ASP A 118 2.97 0.72 -19.22
CA ASP A 118 2.19 1.19 -20.39
C ASP A 118 0.88 1.83 -19.94
N GLY A 119 0.53 1.72 -18.66
CA GLY A 119 -0.70 2.25 -18.08
C GLY A 119 -1.88 1.30 -18.24
N GLN A 120 -1.62 0.02 -18.52
CA GLN A 120 -2.66 -1.00 -18.51
C GLN A 120 -3.03 -1.33 -17.06
N PRO A 121 -4.34 -1.34 -16.73
CA PRO A 121 -4.79 -1.79 -15.42
C PRO A 121 -4.50 -3.27 -15.23
N SER A 122 -4.41 -3.71 -13.99
CA SER A 122 -4.20 -5.12 -13.70
C SER A 122 -5.43 -5.98 -13.99
N MET A 123 -5.21 -7.27 -14.21
CA MET A 123 -6.28 -8.27 -14.25
C MET A 123 -6.93 -8.42 -12.88
N THR A 124 -8.23 -8.22 -12.81
CA THR A 124 -9.01 -8.52 -11.61
C THR A 124 -9.15 -10.04 -11.41
N TRP A 125 -9.17 -10.48 -10.16
CA TRP A 125 -9.40 -11.89 -9.78
C TRP A 125 -8.38 -12.88 -10.38
N SER A 126 -7.17 -12.42 -10.69
CA SER A 126 -6.10 -13.22 -11.28
C SER A 126 -4.96 -13.47 -10.29
N ASP A 127 -4.37 -14.67 -10.37
CA ASP A 127 -3.14 -14.98 -9.65
C ASP A 127 -1.95 -14.17 -10.15
N ASN A 128 -1.94 -13.86 -11.43
CA ASN A 128 -0.94 -12.98 -12.04
C ASN A 128 -1.66 -11.75 -12.60
N PRO A 129 -1.39 -10.56 -12.05
CA PRO A 129 -2.17 -9.38 -12.39
C PRO A 129 -1.80 -8.72 -13.73
N PHE A 130 -0.74 -9.14 -14.39
CA PHE A 130 -0.23 -8.49 -15.60
C PHE A 130 -0.80 -9.09 -16.89
N TYR A 131 -1.05 -8.25 -17.91
CA TYR A 131 -1.45 -8.66 -19.24
C TYR A 131 -0.23 -9.01 -20.10
N ASN A 132 0.84 -8.20 -20.05
CA ASN A 132 2.00 -8.44 -20.91
C ASN A 132 2.85 -9.63 -20.43
N ASP A 133 3.39 -10.38 -21.37
CA ASP A 133 4.11 -11.63 -21.07
C ASP A 133 5.43 -11.41 -20.33
N CYS A 134 6.09 -10.27 -20.56
CA CYS A 134 7.35 -9.96 -19.87
C CYS A 134 7.12 -9.82 -18.37
N ASP A 135 6.16 -9.01 -17.97
CA ASP A 135 5.84 -8.80 -16.55
C ASP A 135 5.19 -10.03 -15.93
N ARG A 136 4.40 -10.80 -16.69
CA ARG A 136 3.90 -12.11 -16.24
C ARG A 136 5.03 -13.08 -15.90
N LYS A 137 6.09 -13.14 -16.70
CA LYS A 137 7.27 -13.97 -16.44
C LYS A 137 8.04 -13.49 -15.21
N LYS A 138 8.29 -12.17 -15.10
CA LYS A 138 8.92 -11.57 -13.91
C LYS A 138 8.12 -11.83 -12.64
N PHE A 139 6.79 -11.70 -12.70
CA PHE A 139 5.92 -11.96 -11.56
C PHE A 139 6.02 -13.41 -11.09
N LYS A 140 6.01 -14.37 -12.02
CA LYS A 140 6.16 -15.82 -11.72
C LYS A 140 7.54 -16.14 -11.15
N SER A 141 8.60 -15.54 -11.70
CA SER A 141 9.99 -15.75 -11.21
C SER A 141 10.28 -14.97 -9.92
N GLY A 142 9.38 -14.06 -9.52
CA GLY A 142 9.54 -13.25 -8.33
C GLY A 142 10.54 -12.11 -8.48
N GLN A 143 10.83 -11.68 -9.69
CA GLN A 143 11.68 -10.52 -9.97
C GLN A 143 10.92 -9.22 -9.71
N PRO A 144 11.59 -8.15 -9.23
CA PRO A 144 10.99 -6.83 -9.13
C PRO A 144 10.43 -6.34 -10.46
N ILE A 145 9.23 -5.78 -10.45
CA ILE A 145 8.55 -5.29 -11.65
C ILE A 145 8.31 -3.80 -11.50
N LYS A 146 8.87 -3.01 -12.43
CA LYS A 146 8.62 -1.58 -12.49
C LYS A 146 7.18 -1.33 -12.93
N VAL A 147 6.47 -0.46 -12.19
CA VAL A 147 5.05 -0.16 -12.41
C VAL A 147 4.77 1.34 -12.32
N LYS A 148 3.69 1.81 -12.93
CA LYS A 148 3.22 3.19 -12.76
C LYS A 148 2.60 3.39 -11.38
N SER A 149 1.89 2.40 -10.88
CA SER A 149 1.27 2.45 -9.57
C SER A 149 1.04 1.06 -8.99
N SER A 150 1.13 0.97 -7.70
CA SER A 150 0.72 -0.16 -6.86
C SER A 150 0.81 0.31 -5.41
N PHE A 151 -0.06 -0.17 -4.52
CA PHE A 151 0.06 0.12 -3.10
C PHE A 151 -0.26 -1.13 -2.27
N GLY A 152 -1.42 -1.73 -2.50
CA GLY A 152 -1.81 -3.00 -1.89
C GLY A 152 -1.89 -2.97 -0.36
N SER A 153 -2.32 -1.85 0.23
CA SER A 153 -2.44 -1.66 1.69
C SER A 153 -1.13 -1.77 2.49
N PHE A 154 0.02 -1.93 1.81
CA PHE A 154 1.35 -1.98 2.41
C PHE A 154 2.39 -1.44 1.43
N ALA A 155 3.29 -0.57 1.89
CA ALA A 155 4.36 -0.04 1.06
C ALA A 155 5.60 0.30 1.88
N PHE A 156 6.78 -0.01 1.33
CA PHE A 156 8.08 0.42 1.81
C PHE A 156 8.56 1.58 0.94
N VAL A 157 8.81 2.74 1.54
CA VAL A 157 8.99 4.03 0.84
C VAL A 157 10.28 4.68 1.30
N LYS A 158 11.05 5.28 0.40
CA LYS A 158 12.15 6.16 0.80
C LYS A 158 11.61 7.42 1.48
N SER A 159 12.01 7.66 2.71
CA SER A 159 11.48 8.76 3.54
C SER A 159 11.77 10.13 2.95
N GLU A 160 12.90 10.28 2.26
CA GLU A 160 13.27 11.52 1.55
C GLU A 160 12.21 11.93 0.52
N TYR A 161 11.65 10.98 -0.25
CA TYR A 161 10.62 11.27 -1.26
C TYR A 161 9.24 11.42 -0.62
N LEU A 162 8.94 10.60 0.40
CA LEU A 162 7.67 10.66 1.13
C LEU A 162 7.37 12.07 1.66
N LYS A 163 8.39 12.77 2.13
CA LYS A 163 8.28 14.15 2.66
C LYS A 163 7.69 15.15 1.65
N HIS A 164 7.85 14.88 0.37
CA HIS A 164 7.40 15.75 -0.74
C HIS A 164 6.09 15.28 -1.39
N CYS A 165 5.61 14.11 -1.03
CA CYS A 165 4.42 13.52 -1.63
C CYS A 165 3.14 13.83 -0.84
N ARG A 166 2.00 13.75 -1.55
CA ARG A 166 0.66 13.95 -0.97
C ARG A 166 -0.33 12.98 -1.60
N TRP A 167 -1.26 12.54 -0.79
CA TRP A 167 -2.49 11.90 -1.27
C TRP A 167 -3.49 12.95 -1.72
N ASN A 168 -4.10 12.72 -2.87
CA ASN A 168 -5.20 13.53 -3.38
C ASN A 168 -6.22 12.58 -4.00
N SER A 169 -7.50 12.82 -3.75
CA SER A 169 -8.61 11.96 -4.21
C SER A 169 -9.55 12.66 -5.18
N ILE A 170 -9.15 13.78 -5.77
CA ILE A 170 -9.98 14.51 -6.75
C ILE A 170 -10.02 13.71 -8.05
N GLY A 171 -11.17 13.10 -8.34
CA GLY A 171 -11.43 12.40 -9.61
C GLY A 171 -10.81 11.02 -9.76
N GLU A 172 -10.06 10.53 -8.76
CA GLU A 172 -9.39 9.23 -8.80
C GLU A 172 -9.10 8.67 -7.39
N SER A 173 -8.62 7.42 -7.33
CA SER A 173 -8.12 6.88 -6.07
C SER A 173 -6.93 7.68 -5.55
N GLU A 174 -6.94 7.94 -4.25
CA GLU A 174 -5.88 8.66 -3.53
C GLU A 174 -4.51 7.98 -3.68
N HIS A 175 -4.47 6.67 -3.85
CA HIS A 175 -3.23 5.93 -4.08
C HIS A 175 -2.62 6.21 -5.45
N LEU A 176 -3.42 6.40 -6.50
CA LEU A 176 -2.90 6.72 -7.83
C LEU A 176 -2.20 8.08 -7.84
N SER A 177 -2.80 9.08 -7.19
CA SER A 177 -2.18 10.40 -7.07
C SER A 177 -0.86 10.36 -6.29
N PHE A 178 -0.83 9.56 -5.22
CA PHE A 178 0.38 9.35 -4.41
C PHE A 178 1.49 8.66 -5.22
N CYS A 179 1.19 7.57 -5.90
CA CYS A 179 2.15 6.87 -6.78
C CYS A 179 2.70 7.80 -7.86
N ARG A 180 1.85 8.64 -8.46
CA ARG A 180 2.25 9.62 -9.46
C ARG A 180 3.22 10.66 -8.91
N SER A 181 3.02 11.10 -7.67
CA SER A 181 3.94 12.03 -7.01
C SER A 181 5.30 11.38 -6.68
N LEU A 182 5.31 10.12 -6.27
CA LEU A 182 6.53 9.35 -6.01
C LEU A 182 7.34 9.07 -7.28
N ASN A 183 6.68 8.74 -8.40
CA ASN A 183 7.34 8.48 -9.68
C ASN A 183 8.10 9.68 -10.25
N LYS A 184 7.88 10.89 -9.74
CA LYS A 184 8.68 12.09 -10.11
C LYS A 184 10.12 12.02 -9.58
N PHE A 185 10.35 11.24 -8.53
CA PHE A 185 11.66 11.10 -7.88
C PHE A 185 12.39 9.85 -8.34
N ALA A 186 11.74 8.70 -8.28
CA ALA A 186 12.30 7.43 -8.68
C ALA A 186 11.17 6.41 -8.98
N PRO A 187 11.47 5.30 -9.70
CA PRO A 187 10.49 4.28 -10.04
C PRO A 187 9.85 3.60 -8.83
N ILE A 188 8.65 3.04 -9.04
CA ILE A 188 7.97 2.12 -8.14
C ILE A 188 8.21 0.69 -8.65
N TYR A 189 8.58 -0.25 -7.75
CA TYR A 189 8.75 -1.65 -8.10
C TYR A 189 7.87 -2.55 -7.24
N LEU A 190 6.91 -3.23 -7.87
CA LEU A 190 6.17 -4.33 -7.23
C LEU A 190 7.13 -5.48 -6.94
N LEU A 191 7.10 -6.01 -5.72
CA LEU A 191 7.92 -7.13 -5.26
C LEU A 191 7.10 -8.42 -5.13
N PRO A 192 7.09 -9.32 -6.14
CA PRO A 192 6.21 -10.48 -6.15
C PRO A 192 6.54 -11.54 -5.09
N LYS A 193 7.78 -11.60 -4.61
CA LYS A 193 8.23 -12.56 -3.56
C LYS A 193 7.77 -12.17 -2.17
N ILE A 194 7.61 -10.88 -1.89
CA ILE A 194 7.17 -10.39 -0.57
C ILE A 194 5.65 -10.51 -0.50
N LYS A 195 5.15 -11.34 0.42
CA LYS A 195 3.73 -11.69 0.52
C LYS A 195 3.23 -11.50 1.96
N PRO A 196 2.83 -10.27 2.35
CA PRO A 196 1.98 -10.08 3.52
C PRO A 196 0.64 -10.81 3.33
N LYS A 197 -0.02 -11.14 4.44
CA LYS A 197 -1.33 -11.80 4.43
C LYS A 197 -2.43 -10.82 4.80
#